data_5d37eebea8757dee6ab163ba81142374
#
_entry.id   5d37eebea8757dee6ab163ba81142374
#
_cell.length_a   1.000
_cell.length_b   1.000
_cell.length_c   1.000
_cell.angle_alpha   90.00
_cell.angle_beta   90.00
_cell.angle_gamma   90.00
#
_symmetry.space_group_name_H-M   'P 1'
#
loop_
_entity.id
_entity.type
_entity.pdbx_description
1 polymer ?
#
loop_
_entity_poly.entity_id
_entity_poly.type
_entity_poly.pdbx_seq_one_letter_code
_entity_poly.pdbx_strand_id
1 'polypeptide(L)' 'MAEGIVKWFNDRKGYGFIERDDGKDLFVHHSSIDMTGFRTLAEGDKVSFEINESDRGPEAKNVKKI' A
#
# COMPACT_ATOMS: atom_id res chain seq x y z
N MET A 1 -7.06 0.09 -12.16
CA MET A 1 -6.32 0.16 -10.91
C MET A 1 -6.64 -1.06 -10.07
N ALA A 2 -5.63 -1.59 -9.40
CA ALA A 2 -5.82 -2.72 -8.52
C ALA A 2 -6.36 -2.28 -7.17
N GLU A 3 -6.98 -3.19 -6.46
CA GLU A 3 -7.52 -2.94 -5.12
C GLU A 3 -7.06 -4.02 -4.17
N GLY A 4 -6.96 -3.67 -2.90
CA GLY A 4 -6.56 -4.61 -1.86
C GLY A 4 -6.89 -4.08 -0.48
N ILE A 5 -6.49 -4.87 0.51
CA ILE A 5 -6.73 -4.57 1.92
C ILE A 5 -5.38 -4.42 2.61
N VAL A 6 -5.22 -3.38 3.39
CA VAL A 6 -4.00 -3.16 4.15
C VAL A 6 -3.86 -4.27 5.19
N LYS A 7 -2.78 -5.01 5.11
CA LYS A 7 -2.50 -6.10 6.04
C LYS A 7 -1.93 -5.55 7.34
N TRP A 8 -0.98 -4.64 7.23
CA TRP A 8 -0.44 -3.87 8.34
C TRP A 8 0.37 -2.71 7.80
N PHE A 9 0.55 -1.68 8.60
CA PHE A 9 1.38 -0.54 8.25
C PHE A 9 2.02 0.01 9.52
N ASN A 10 3.32 0.31 9.45
CA ASN A 10 4.08 0.86 10.56
C ASN A 10 4.36 2.33 10.32
N ASP A 11 3.69 3.20 11.08
CA ASP A 11 3.81 4.65 10.91
C ASP A 11 5.22 5.17 11.18
N ARG A 12 5.91 4.54 12.11
CA ARG A 12 7.26 4.99 12.49
C ARG A 12 8.26 4.68 11.40
N LYS A 13 8.19 3.48 10.85
CA LYS A 13 9.10 3.03 9.82
C LYS A 13 8.66 3.49 8.43
N GLY A 14 7.37 3.82 8.28
CA GLY A 14 6.83 4.36 7.04
C GLY A 14 6.62 3.33 5.95
N TYR A 15 6.34 2.08 6.30
CA TYR A 15 6.06 1.05 5.29
C TYR A 15 5.12 -0.02 5.83
N GLY A 16 4.58 -0.81 4.94
CA GLY A 16 3.69 -1.90 5.29
C GLY A 16 3.41 -2.79 4.09
N PHE A 17 2.35 -3.57 4.21
CA PHE A 17 1.95 -4.50 3.15
C PHE A 17 0.46 -4.43 2.90
N ILE A 18 0.10 -4.58 1.64
CA ILE A 18 -1.28 -4.65 1.17
C ILE A 18 -1.49 -6.07 0.64
N GLU A 19 -2.58 -6.70 1.06
CA GLU A 19 -2.96 -8.01 0.52
C GLU A 19 -3.83 -7.78 -0.71
N ARG A 20 -3.39 -8.31 -1.84
CA ARG A 20 -4.11 -8.23 -3.10
C ARG A 20 -5.24 -9.25 -3.13
N ASP A 21 -6.16 -9.06 -4.06
CA ASP A 21 -7.30 -9.98 -4.23
C ASP A 21 -6.87 -11.39 -4.62
N ASP A 22 -5.67 -11.56 -5.18
CA ASP A 22 -5.11 -12.89 -5.48
C ASP A 22 -4.39 -13.52 -4.30
N GLY A 23 -4.40 -12.86 -3.14
CA GLY A 23 -3.79 -13.36 -1.91
C GLY A 23 -2.31 -13.05 -1.76
N LYS A 24 -1.70 -12.38 -2.72
CA LYS A 24 -0.28 -12.02 -2.65
C LYS A 24 -0.10 -10.70 -1.94
N ASP A 25 0.95 -10.60 -1.14
CA ASP A 25 1.28 -9.36 -0.43
C ASP A 25 2.07 -8.42 -1.34
N LEU A 26 1.83 -7.13 -1.16
CA LEU A 26 2.46 -6.10 -1.95
C LEU A 26 3.03 -5.05 -1.01
N PHE A 27 4.33 -4.76 -1.16
CA PHE A 27 5.00 -3.76 -0.33
C PHE A 27 4.48 -2.36 -0.64
N VAL A 28 4.31 -1.54 0.41
CA VAL A 28 3.92 -0.13 0.25
C VAL A 28 4.77 0.73 1.17
N HIS A 29 5.32 1.81 0.63
CA HIS A 29 6.07 2.80 1.39
C HIS A 29 5.24 4.07 1.53
N HIS A 30 5.45 4.84 2.61
CA HIS A 30 4.65 6.05 2.85
C HIS A 30 4.73 7.05 1.69
N SER A 31 5.85 7.11 0.99
CA SER A 31 6.01 7.99 -0.17
C SER A 31 5.10 7.60 -1.34
N SER A 32 4.58 6.38 -1.34
CA SER A 32 3.68 5.88 -2.38
C SER A 32 2.21 6.09 -2.05
N ILE A 33 1.90 6.65 -0.88
CA ILE A 33 0.53 6.91 -0.47
C ILE A 33 0.13 8.30 -0.97
N ASP A 34 -0.93 8.33 -1.77
CA ASP A 34 -1.44 9.59 -2.33
C ASP A 34 -2.49 10.16 -1.39
N MET A 35 -2.04 10.92 -0.39
CA MET A 35 -2.89 11.56 0.61
C MET A 35 -2.35 12.94 0.92
N THR A 36 -3.26 13.83 1.29
CA THR A 36 -2.90 15.14 1.81
C THR A 36 -2.60 15.02 3.30
N GLY A 37 -1.50 15.59 3.74
CA GLY A 37 -1.13 15.59 5.15
C GLY A 37 -0.40 14.32 5.56
N PHE A 38 -0.80 13.73 6.68
CA PHE A 38 -0.14 12.57 7.26
C PHE A 38 -0.41 11.31 6.44
N ARG A 39 0.66 10.70 5.92
CA ARG A 39 0.57 9.53 5.03
C ARG A 39 0.65 8.24 5.83
N THR A 40 -0.51 7.74 6.21
CA THR A 40 -0.60 6.51 6.98
C THR A 40 -1.76 5.64 6.51
N LEU A 41 -1.66 4.36 6.79
CA LEU A 41 -2.71 3.39 6.50
C LEU A 41 -2.98 2.61 7.79
N ALA A 42 -4.21 2.13 7.94
CA ALA A 42 -4.58 1.30 9.07
C ALA A 42 -4.90 -0.11 8.59
N GLU A 43 -4.63 -1.09 9.45
CA GLU A 43 -4.97 -2.48 9.16
C GLU A 43 -6.45 -2.61 8.82
N GLY A 44 -6.74 -3.29 7.71
CA GLY A 44 -8.10 -3.48 7.24
C GLY A 44 -8.62 -2.42 6.30
N ASP A 45 -7.86 -1.34 6.09
CA ASP A 45 -8.28 -0.29 5.14
C ASP A 45 -8.33 -0.84 3.72
N LYS A 46 -9.38 -0.49 3.00
CA LYS A 46 -9.48 -0.83 1.59
C LYS A 46 -8.84 0.28 0.78
N VAL A 47 -7.97 -0.09 -0.15
CA VAL A 47 -7.20 0.87 -0.94
C VAL A 47 -7.19 0.48 -2.40
N SER A 48 -7.01 1.48 -3.26
CA SER A 48 -6.69 1.28 -4.67
C SER A 48 -5.23 1.67 -4.89
N PHE A 49 -4.60 1.07 -5.88
CA PHE A 49 -3.19 1.31 -6.14
C PHE A 49 -2.80 0.87 -7.53
N GLU A 50 -1.60 1.25 -7.94
CA GLU A 50 -0.95 0.75 -9.15
C GLU A 50 0.20 -0.15 -8.73
N ILE A 51 0.47 -1.18 -9.53
CA ILE A 51 1.58 -2.10 -9.26
C ILE A 51 2.79 -1.64 -10.04
N ASN A 52 3.90 -1.43 -9.33
CA ASN A 52 5.16 -1.03 -9.92
C ASN A 52 6.20 -2.11 -9.67
N GLU A 53 6.83 -2.60 -10.74
CA GLU A 53 7.91 -3.57 -10.60
C GLU A 53 9.20 -2.84 -10.26
N SER A 54 9.88 -3.32 -9.25
CA SER A 54 11.16 -2.76 -8.81
C SER A 54 12.17 -3.87 -8.61
N ASP A 55 13.42 -3.51 -8.32
CA ASP A 55 14.48 -4.47 -8.06
C ASP A 55 14.17 -5.38 -6.86
N ARG A 56 13.32 -4.91 -5.95
CA ARG A 56 12.90 -5.69 -4.77
C ARG A 56 11.66 -6.52 -5.02
N GLY A 57 11.12 -6.47 -6.24
CA GLY A 57 9.86 -7.11 -6.58
C GLY A 57 8.74 -6.08 -6.74
N PRO A 58 7.49 -6.52 -6.86
CA PRO A 58 6.37 -5.60 -7.06
C PRO A 58 6.07 -4.79 -5.80
N GLU A 59 5.71 -3.53 -6.00
CA GLU A 59 5.30 -2.66 -4.91
C GLU A 59 4.14 -1.78 -5.33
N ALA A 60 3.38 -1.28 -4.34
CA ALA A 60 2.23 -0.43 -4.61
C ALA A 60 2.67 1.02 -4.80
N LYS A 61 2.01 1.70 -5.74
CA LYS A 61 2.21 3.11 -6.04
C LYS A 61 0.86 3.80 -6.11
N ASN A 62 0.86 5.10 -5.85
CA ASN A 62 -0.36 5.93 -5.92
C ASN A 62 -1.50 5.32 -5.10
N VAL A 63 -1.18 4.92 -3.88
CA VAL A 63 -2.12 4.24 -2.99
C VAL A 63 -3.11 5.26 -2.44
N LYS A 64 -4.40 4.95 -2.59
CA LYS A 64 -5.49 5.80 -2.09
C LYS A 64 -6.49 4.96 -1.32
N LYS A 65 -7.01 5.50 -0.25
CA LYS A 65 -8.13 4.86 0.46
C LYS A 65 -9.39 4.96 -0.38
N ILE A 66 -10.15 3.88 -0.40
CA ILE A 66 -11.43 3.85 -1.10
C ILE A 66 -12.57 4.09 -0.13
#